data_681bbceb841ea3b8ab6c641fa2a17fcf
#
_entry.id   681bbceb841ea3b8ab6c641fa2a17fcf
#
_cell.length_a   1.000
_cell.length_b   1.000
_cell.length_c   1.000
_cell.angle_alpha   90.00
_cell.angle_beta   90.00
_cell.angle_gamma   90.00
#
_symmetry.space_group_name_H-M   'P 1'
#
loop_
_entity.id
_entity.type
_entity.pdbx_description
1 polymer ?
#
loop_
_entity_poly.entity_id
_entity_poly.type
_entity_poly.pdbx_seq_one_letter_code
_entity_poly.pdbx_strand_id
1 'polypeptide(L)'
;WDAQHDNAQLKAELAQAAICYAAEAAARYETSTQRDELRALAIRFWPWDGKWWKPTPDDSVRQLTKAGALIAAEIDRLQRLRGK
;
A
#
# COMPACT_ATOMS: atom_id res chain seq x y z
N TRP A 1 7.46 -4.73 -24.53
CA TRP A 1 7.62 -4.34 -23.12
C TRP A 1 8.75 -3.33 -22.97
N ASP A 2 8.49 -2.26 -22.27
CA ASP A 2 9.49 -1.25 -21.97
C ASP A 2 9.39 -0.77 -20.52
N ALA A 3 10.45 -0.09 -20.06
CA ALA A 3 10.55 0.38 -18.67
C ALA A 3 9.49 1.43 -18.33
N GLN A 4 9.13 2.25 -19.32
CA GLN A 4 8.12 3.30 -19.10
C GLN A 4 6.73 2.69 -18.86
N HIS A 5 6.37 1.68 -19.63
CA HIS A 5 5.11 0.98 -19.46
C HIS A 5 5.04 0.30 -18.09
N ASP A 6 6.12 -0.36 -17.71
CA ASP A 6 6.23 -1.01 -16.40
C ASP A 6 6.12 -0.01 -15.28
N ASN A 7 6.79 1.13 -15.39
CA ASN A 7 6.71 2.19 -14.38
C ASN A 7 5.30 2.74 -14.21
N ALA A 8 4.55 2.87 -15.29
CA ALA A 8 3.17 3.36 -15.22
C ALA A 8 2.28 2.41 -14.42
N GLN A 9 2.46 1.10 -14.60
CA GLN A 9 1.72 0.09 -13.83
C GLN A 9 2.13 0.07 -12.38
N LEU A 10 3.44 0.10 -12.11
CA LEU A 10 3.97 0.12 -10.75
C LEU A 10 3.51 1.33 -9.96
N LYS A 11 3.30 2.46 -10.65
CA LYS A 11 2.83 3.69 -10.01
C LYS A 11 1.56 3.47 -9.21
N ALA A 12 0.55 2.88 -9.83
CA ALA A 12 -0.72 2.64 -9.16
C ALA A 12 -0.57 1.56 -8.09
N GLU A 13 0.19 0.52 -8.39
CA GLU A 13 0.33 -0.62 -7.49
C GLU A 13 1.01 -0.26 -6.18
N LEU A 14 2.11 0.51 -6.23
CA LEU A 14 2.83 0.90 -5.02
C LEU A 14 1.96 1.76 -4.11
N ALA A 15 1.28 2.74 -4.69
CA ALA A 15 0.39 3.60 -3.93
C ALA A 15 -0.79 2.82 -3.33
N GLN A 16 -1.38 1.92 -4.10
CA GLN A 16 -2.48 1.09 -3.64
C GLN A 16 -2.06 0.17 -2.50
N ALA A 17 -0.88 -0.44 -2.60
CA ALA A 17 -0.37 -1.31 -1.54
C ALA A 17 -0.14 -0.50 -0.26
N ALA A 18 0.39 0.71 -0.38
CA ALA A 18 0.60 1.59 0.76
C ALA A 18 -0.72 1.93 1.46
N ILE A 19 -1.77 2.24 0.70
CA ILE A 19 -3.10 2.51 1.24
C ILE A 19 -3.61 1.30 2.03
N CYS A 20 -3.41 0.10 1.51
CA CYS A 20 -3.88 -1.13 2.16
C CYS A 20 -3.22 -1.34 3.52
N TYR A 21 -1.90 -1.16 3.61
CA TYR A 21 -1.21 -1.29 4.89
C TYR A 21 -1.60 -0.18 5.86
N ALA A 22 -1.76 1.06 5.38
CA ALA A 22 -2.19 2.16 6.23
C ALA A 22 -3.61 1.95 6.74
N ALA A 23 -4.51 1.45 5.90
CA ALA A 23 -5.89 1.14 6.28
C ALA A 23 -5.92 0.06 7.37
N GLU A 24 -5.09 -0.97 7.24
CA GLU A 24 -5.00 -2.04 8.23
C GLU A 24 -4.51 -1.50 9.58
N ALA A 25 -3.53 -0.60 9.56
CA ALA A 25 -3.03 0.04 10.78
C ALA A 25 -4.12 0.88 11.45
N ALA A 26 -4.86 1.66 10.67
CA ALA A 26 -5.95 2.50 11.19
C ALA A 26 -7.09 1.65 11.75
N ALA A 27 -7.40 0.53 11.11
CA ALA A 27 -8.51 -0.34 11.49
C ALA A 27 -8.41 -0.82 12.94
N ARG A 28 -7.20 -0.98 13.44
CA ARG A 28 -6.97 -1.44 14.81
C ARG A 28 -7.62 -0.56 15.87
N TYR A 29 -7.70 0.75 15.60
CA TYR A 29 -8.16 1.74 16.58
C TYR A 29 -9.58 2.25 16.32
N GLU A 30 -10.26 1.69 15.33
CA GLU A 30 -11.58 2.16 14.94
C GLU A 30 -12.71 1.33 15.55
N THR A 31 -13.94 1.87 15.47
CA THR A 31 -15.15 1.14 15.86
C THR A 31 -15.32 -0.08 14.95
N SER A 32 -16.20 -1.02 15.35
CA SER A 32 -16.45 -2.24 14.58
C SER A 32 -16.78 -1.98 13.14
N THR A 33 -17.69 -1.02 12.88
CA THR A 33 -18.13 -0.72 11.52
C THR A 33 -17.00 -0.13 10.69
N GLN A 34 -16.32 0.88 11.21
CA GLN A 34 -15.22 1.52 10.49
C GLN A 34 -14.06 0.57 10.29
N ARG A 35 -13.77 -0.27 11.29
CA ARG A 35 -12.72 -1.28 11.18
C ARG A 35 -13.01 -2.25 10.03
N ASP A 36 -14.25 -2.70 9.94
CA ASP A 36 -14.63 -3.64 8.89
C ASP A 36 -14.54 -3.00 7.51
N GLU A 37 -14.92 -1.73 7.40
CA GLU A 37 -14.81 -0.98 6.15
C GLU A 37 -13.36 -0.82 5.72
N LEU A 38 -12.46 -0.46 6.66
CA LEU A 38 -11.04 -0.30 6.37
C LEU A 38 -10.39 -1.60 5.93
N ARG A 39 -10.74 -2.71 6.60
CA ARG A 39 -10.21 -4.03 6.24
C ARG A 39 -10.74 -4.50 4.89
N ALA A 40 -12.02 -4.24 4.62
CA ALA A 40 -12.59 -4.57 3.32
C ALA A 40 -11.90 -3.78 2.20
N LEU A 41 -11.60 -2.51 2.44
CA LEU A 41 -10.87 -1.68 1.50
C LEU A 41 -9.49 -2.28 1.20
N ALA A 42 -8.77 -2.68 2.25
CA ALA A 42 -7.44 -3.27 2.10
C ALA A 42 -7.48 -4.52 1.22
N ILE A 43 -8.45 -5.40 1.47
CA ILE A 43 -8.60 -6.64 0.68
C ILE A 43 -8.98 -6.32 -0.76
N ARG A 44 -9.93 -5.40 -0.94
CA ARG A 44 -10.46 -5.07 -2.27
C ARG A 44 -9.42 -4.41 -3.17
N PHE A 45 -8.60 -3.54 -2.60
CA PHE A 45 -7.66 -2.74 -3.39
C PHE A 45 -6.24 -3.26 -3.38
N TRP A 46 -5.98 -4.38 -2.71
CA TRP A 46 -4.65 -5.00 -2.75
C TRP A 46 -4.28 -5.31 -4.22
N PRO A 47 -3.18 -4.73 -4.74
CA PRO A 47 -2.90 -4.78 -6.18
C PRO A 47 -2.21 -6.05 -6.66
N TRP A 48 -1.72 -6.88 -5.73
CA TRP A 48 -0.96 -8.07 -6.11
C TRP A 48 -1.66 -9.33 -5.63
N ASP A 49 -1.07 -10.48 -5.96
CA ASP A 49 -1.57 -11.77 -5.51
C ASP A 49 -1.73 -11.76 -3.98
N GLY A 50 -2.80 -12.37 -3.49
CA GLY A 50 -3.10 -12.40 -2.05
C GLY A 50 -1.99 -12.99 -1.20
N LYS A 51 -1.15 -13.86 -1.77
CA LYS A 51 -0.03 -14.45 -1.04
C LYS A 51 1.01 -13.42 -0.60
N TRP A 52 1.03 -12.25 -1.26
CA TRP A 52 1.95 -11.16 -0.92
C TRP A 52 1.38 -10.21 0.11
N TRP A 53 0.11 -10.35 0.45
CA TRP A 53 -0.52 -9.55 1.50
C TRP A 53 -0.07 -10.09 2.86
N LYS A 54 0.81 -9.35 3.52
CA LYS A 54 1.43 -9.76 4.79
C LYS A 54 1.17 -8.74 5.88
N PRO A 55 -0.07 -8.56 6.33
CA PRO A 55 -0.34 -7.63 7.42
C PRO A 55 0.21 -8.15 8.75
N THR A 56 0.52 -7.19 9.64
CA THR A 56 0.93 -7.49 11.00
C THR A 56 -0.04 -6.80 11.94
N PRO A 57 -1.25 -7.37 12.14
CA PRO A 57 -2.35 -6.67 12.81
C PRO A 57 -2.07 -6.26 14.24
N ASP A 58 -1.14 -6.92 14.93
CA ASP A 58 -0.80 -6.62 16.31
C ASP A 58 0.35 -5.61 16.43
N ASP A 59 0.88 -5.13 15.32
CA ASP A 59 2.03 -4.22 15.31
C ASP A 59 1.79 -3.08 14.34
N SER A 60 1.18 -2.01 14.84
CA SER A 60 0.84 -0.83 14.02
C SER A 60 2.08 -0.12 13.48
N VAL A 61 3.16 -0.09 14.26
CA VAL A 61 4.41 0.52 13.80
C VAL A 61 4.94 -0.22 12.57
N ARG A 62 4.92 -1.54 12.60
CA ARG A 62 5.38 -2.36 11.49
C ARG A 62 4.48 -2.19 10.26
N GLN A 63 3.15 -2.13 10.46
CA GLN A 63 2.21 -1.86 9.38
C GLN A 63 2.50 -0.52 8.71
N LEU A 64 2.66 0.52 9.52
CA LEU A 64 2.93 1.87 9.00
C LEU A 64 4.32 1.96 8.36
N THR A 65 5.28 1.21 8.87
CA THR A 65 6.61 1.13 8.26
C THR A 65 6.53 0.53 6.86
N LYS A 66 5.72 -0.51 6.69
CA LYS A 66 5.49 -1.10 5.37
C LYS A 66 4.84 -0.10 4.42
N ALA A 67 3.82 0.60 4.89
CA ALA A 67 3.15 1.64 4.10
C ALA A 67 4.13 2.76 3.73
N GLY A 68 4.93 3.20 4.69
CA GLY A 68 5.91 4.26 4.48
C GLY A 68 6.98 3.87 3.48
N ALA A 69 7.44 2.62 3.53
CA ALA A 69 8.43 2.12 2.59
C ALA A 69 7.89 2.12 1.16
N LEU A 70 6.63 1.73 0.98
CA LEU A 70 5.98 1.73 -0.33
C LEU A 70 5.79 3.16 -0.85
N ILE A 71 5.40 4.08 0.03
CA ILE A 71 5.27 5.49 -0.32
C ILE A 71 6.62 6.07 -0.74
N ALA A 72 7.68 5.79 0.03
CA ALA A 72 9.02 6.25 -0.28
C ALA A 72 9.49 5.72 -1.63
N ALA A 73 9.21 4.46 -1.91
CA ALA A 73 9.55 3.84 -3.20
C ALA A 73 8.83 4.54 -4.35
N GLU A 74 7.56 4.87 -4.15
CA GLU A 74 6.78 5.55 -5.18
C GLU A 74 7.29 6.97 -5.42
N ILE A 75 7.60 7.70 -4.36
CA ILE A 75 8.16 9.05 -4.47
C ILE A 75 9.48 9.00 -5.25
N ASP A 76 10.36 8.07 -4.88
CA ASP A 76 11.64 7.90 -5.54
C ASP A 76 11.50 7.59 -7.03
N ARG A 77 10.56 6.69 -7.35
CA ARG A 77 10.28 6.34 -8.74
C ARG A 77 9.79 7.54 -9.54
N LEU A 78 8.88 8.33 -8.98
CA LEU A 78 8.34 9.52 -9.63
C LEU A 78 9.40 10.60 -9.82
N GLN A 79 10.28 10.77 -8.82
CA GLN A 79 11.37 11.72 -8.93
C GLN A 79 12.34 11.34 -10.04
N ARG A 80 12.65 10.07 -10.20
CA ARG A 80 13.50 9.60 -11.28
C ARG A 80 12.88 9.86 -12.65
N LEU A 81 11.58 9.65 -12.78
CA LEU A 81 10.87 9.94 -14.02
C LEU A 81 10.91 11.43 -14.35
N ARG A 82 10.76 12.29 -13.35
CA ARG A 82 10.81 13.74 -13.52
C ARG A 82 12.21 14.24 -13.88
N GLY A 83 13.22 13.57 -13.36
CA GLY A 83 14.60 13.94 -13.58
C GLY A 83 15.11 13.68 -14.99
N LYS A 84 14.32 12.98 -15.76
CA LYS A 84 14.66 12.68 -17.16
C LYS A 84 13.95 13.62 -18.10
#